data_d80148dfceb8bcaea9ded577452fb0fd
#
_entry.id   d80148dfceb8bcaea9ded577452fb0fd
#
_cell.length_a   1.000
_cell.length_b   1.000
_cell.length_c   1.000
_cell.angle_alpha   90.00
_cell.angle_beta   90.00
_cell.angle_gamma   90.00
#
_symmetry.space_group_name_H-M   'P 1'
#
loop_
_entity.id
_entity.type
_entity.pdbx_description
1 polymer ?
#
loop_
_entity_poly.entity_id
_entity_poly.type
_entity_poly.pdbx_seq_one_letter_code
_entity_poly.pdbx_strand_id
1 'polypeptide(L)'
;MSGSQKVEESRKVETDAPAQIIYRIDKNRYLTLENYISCDRGGQVYYNDSQRGIKTHLGWDNDFYDFSYRRGNNIAAYQGSIINGADNGYLAFPGASTRQYCGSGRSETGCPVFFFFSADHGNTFIYKIVAMEYSTPERFSQLKVVVANDGVYLRDESKTEDSYSRPTGLNDLSSVNKLRFSDGNLISVYDDWQKKIDELVKEELIRKKMPYANEYGPRFHIFDYLRTLTPPKTHEERNLMANELSEIQIRIEDEVYKDGIKFPKPSTSSIDVKYQCNKNIKAKTITYTNESNGKKEVVKNEQ
;
A
#
# COMPACT_ATOMS: atom_id res chain seq x y z
N MET A 1 -0.40 11.82 43.18
CA MET A 1 -0.61 10.36 43.02
C MET A 1 0.16 9.92 41.81
N SER A 2 1.31 9.28 42.01
CA SER A 2 2.19 8.82 40.92
C SER A 2 1.63 7.50 40.41
N GLY A 3 0.99 7.55 39.22
CA GLY A 3 0.57 6.35 38.51
C GLY A 3 1.78 5.66 37.94
N SER A 4 2.23 4.59 38.55
CA SER A 4 3.21 3.66 37.97
C SER A 4 2.65 3.09 36.68
N GLN A 5 3.07 3.59 35.52
CA GLN A 5 2.88 2.88 34.26
C GLN A 5 3.65 1.56 34.39
N LYS A 6 2.91 0.45 34.50
CA LYS A 6 3.49 -0.88 34.30
C LYS A 6 4.04 -0.89 32.87
N VAL A 7 5.36 -0.90 32.76
CA VAL A 7 6.04 -1.23 31.50
C VAL A 7 5.60 -2.65 31.17
N GLU A 8 4.81 -2.82 30.14
CA GLU A 8 4.44 -4.14 29.63
C GLU A 8 5.75 -4.80 29.17
N GLU A 9 6.18 -5.83 29.88
CA GLU A 9 7.41 -6.57 29.54
C GLU A 9 7.24 -7.20 28.16
N SER A 10 8.24 -7.01 27.30
CA SER A 10 8.23 -7.61 25.97
C SER A 10 8.35 -9.12 26.07
N ARG A 11 7.43 -9.84 25.39
CA ARG A 11 7.38 -11.30 25.39
C ARG A 11 7.56 -11.81 23.97
N LYS A 12 8.55 -12.64 23.75
CA LYS A 12 8.67 -13.41 22.50
C LYS A 12 7.62 -14.51 22.50
N VAL A 13 6.90 -14.65 21.37
CA VAL A 13 5.86 -15.64 21.20
C VAL A 13 6.31 -16.67 20.17
N GLU A 14 6.21 -17.97 20.54
CA GLU A 14 6.50 -19.11 19.66
C GLU A 14 5.30 -20.08 19.70
N THR A 15 5.00 -20.70 18.57
CA THR A 15 3.89 -21.66 18.45
C THR A 15 4.38 -22.97 17.82
N ASP A 16 3.63 -24.05 18.05
CA ASP A 16 3.88 -25.37 17.47
C ASP A 16 3.14 -25.60 16.15
N ALA A 17 2.49 -24.57 15.57
CA ALA A 17 1.83 -24.69 14.29
C ALA A 17 2.85 -24.93 13.16
N PRO A 18 2.63 -25.92 12.27
CA PRO A 18 3.50 -26.14 11.13
C PRO A 18 3.40 -24.99 10.14
N ALA A 19 4.53 -24.65 9.49
CA ALA A 19 4.54 -23.65 8.43
C ALA A 19 3.56 -24.01 7.31
N GLN A 20 2.85 -23.01 6.79
CA GLN A 20 1.96 -23.16 5.64
C GLN A 20 2.44 -22.32 4.47
N ILE A 21 2.43 -22.89 3.26
CA ILE A 21 2.58 -22.07 2.04
C ILE A 21 1.23 -21.40 1.80
N ILE A 22 1.23 -20.06 1.82
CA ILE A 22 0.01 -19.27 1.66
C ILE A 22 -0.13 -18.63 0.27
N TYR A 23 0.94 -18.64 -0.53
CA TYR A 23 0.93 -18.11 -1.89
C TYR A 23 2.12 -18.63 -2.69
N ARG A 24 1.89 -19.08 -3.93
CA ARG A 24 2.93 -19.50 -4.86
C ARG A 24 2.97 -18.60 -6.08
N ILE A 25 4.13 -17.99 -6.33
CA ILE A 25 4.40 -17.32 -7.61
C ILE A 25 4.71 -18.41 -8.66
N ASP A 26 5.64 -19.29 -8.34
CA ASP A 26 6.01 -20.45 -9.17
C ASP A 26 6.50 -21.62 -8.27
N LYS A 27 7.11 -22.62 -8.86
CA LYS A 27 7.61 -23.79 -8.13
C LYS A 27 8.71 -23.47 -7.10
N ASN A 28 9.44 -22.37 -7.29
CA ASN A 28 10.59 -21.99 -6.46
C ASN A 28 10.28 -20.80 -5.53
N ARG A 29 9.38 -19.90 -5.94
CA ARG A 29 9.06 -18.64 -5.25
C ARG A 29 7.69 -18.70 -4.60
N TYR A 30 7.64 -18.53 -3.29
CA TYR A 30 6.40 -18.65 -2.52
C TYR A 30 6.47 -17.89 -1.19
N LEU A 31 5.30 -17.62 -0.60
CA LEU A 31 5.18 -17.11 0.76
C LEU A 31 4.81 -18.23 1.73
N THR A 32 5.43 -18.21 2.90
CA THR A 32 5.05 -19.05 4.04
C THR A 32 4.49 -18.21 5.18
N LEU A 33 3.48 -18.73 5.88
CA LEU A 33 3.03 -18.26 7.18
C LEU A 33 3.59 -19.20 8.23
N GLU A 34 4.37 -18.65 9.15
CA GLU A 34 5.08 -19.40 10.18
C GLU A 34 4.76 -18.83 11.58
N ASN A 35 4.96 -19.58 12.61
CA ASN A 35 4.82 -19.15 13.99
C ASN A 35 3.47 -18.44 14.28
N TYR A 36 2.36 -19.01 13.83
CA TYR A 36 1.01 -18.45 13.95
C TYR A 36 0.16 -19.27 14.94
N ILE A 37 -0.86 -18.65 15.51
CA ILE A 37 -1.87 -19.31 16.35
C ILE A 37 -2.97 -19.89 15.46
N SER A 38 -3.46 -19.09 14.51
CA SER A 38 -4.42 -19.47 13.47
C SER A 38 -4.21 -18.57 12.24
N CYS A 39 -4.88 -18.84 11.13
CA CYS A 39 -4.81 -17.97 9.94
C CYS A 39 -5.14 -16.51 10.23
N ASP A 40 -5.99 -16.25 11.21
CA ASP A 40 -6.48 -14.93 11.55
C ASP A 40 -5.76 -14.33 12.78
N ARG A 41 -4.76 -15.04 13.35
CA ARG A 41 -4.14 -14.61 14.60
C ARG A 41 -2.66 -14.95 14.66
N GLY A 42 -1.86 -13.92 14.81
CA GLY A 42 -0.40 -14.01 14.88
C GLY A 42 0.23 -14.43 13.57
N GLY A 43 1.48 -14.80 13.64
CA GLY A 43 2.24 -15.33 12.51
C GLY A 43 3.17 -14.34 11.84
N GLN A 44 4.14 -14.92 11.19
CA GLN A 44 5.18 -14.24 10.44
C GLN A 44 5.14 -14.73 9.00
N VAL A 45 5.16 -13.80 8.05
CA VAL A 45 5.20 -14.17 6.63
C VAL A 45 6.61 -14.04 6.12
N TYR A 46 7.07 -15.08 5.43
CA TYR A 46 8.37 -15.09 4.77
C TYR A 46 8.20 -15.31 3.27
N TYR A 47 8.94 -14.53 2.49
CA TYR A 47 9.21 -14.83 1.10
C TYR A 47 10.33 -15.86 1.02
N ASN A 48 10.14 -16.85 0.15
CA ASN A 48 11.11 -17.90 -0.10
C ASN A 48 11.40 -17.98 -1.61
N ASP A 49 12.68 -18.06 -1.96
CA ASP A 49 13.14 -18.44 -3.29
C ASP A 49 14.14 -19.62 -3.14
N SER A 50 13.66 -20.82 -3.38
CA SER A 50 14.47 -22.05 -3.21
C SER A 50 15.60 -22.16 -4.23
N GLN A 51 15.47 -21.51 -5.39
CA GLN A 51 16.51 -21.51 -6.41
C GLN A 51 17.69 -20.61 -6.03
N ARG A 52 17.40 -19.47 -5.37
CA ARG A 52 18.41 -18.51 -4.92
C ARG A 52 18.83 -18.70 -3.47
N GLY A 53 18.18 -19.58 -2.73
CA GLY A 53 18.44 -19.78 -1.31
C GLY A 53 17.99 -18.60 -0.45
N ILE A 54 16.98 -17.85 -0.89
CA ILE A 54 16.48 -16.67 -0.19
C ILE A 54 15.33 -17.07 0.73
N LYS A 55 15.36 -16.56 1.97
CA LYS A 55 14.23 -16.54 2.90
C LYS A 55 14.24 -15.20 3.62
N THR A 56 13.27 -14.33 3.29
CA THR A 56 13.20 -12.95 3.80
C THR A 56 11.88 -12.71 4.51
N HIS A 57 11.92 -12.15 5.71
CA HIS A 57 10.76 -11.80 6.49
C HIS A 57 10.02 -10.59 5.87
N LEU A 58 8.69 -10.70 5.75
CA LEU A 58 7.80 -9.62 5.37
C LEU A 58 7.06 -9.13 6.61
N GLY A 59 7.62 -8.17 7.30
CA GLY A 59 7.04 -7.65 8.54
C GLY A 59 7.92 -6.56 9.15
N TRP A 60 7.45 -6.00 10.26
CA TRP A 60 8.27 -5.10 11.07
C TRP A 60 9.13 -5.90 12.04
N ASP A 61 10.24 -5.32 12.48
CA ASP A 61 11.15 -5.93 13.46
C ASP A 61 10.46 -6.35 14.77
N ASN A 62 9.30 -5.75 15.05
CA ASN A 62 8.51 -6.00 16.26
C ASN A 62 7.42 -7.09 16.10
N ASP A 63 7.34 -7.78 14.95
CA ASP A 63 6.34 -8.84 14.72
C ASP A 63 6.56 -10.10 15.58
N PHE A 64 7.68 -10.17 16.28
CA PHE A 64 8.02 -11.25 17.21
C PHE A 64 7.40 -11.08 18.61
N TYR A 65 6.78 -9.94 18.91
CA TYR A 65 6.23 -9.63 20.23
C TYR A 65 4.73 -9.89 20.32
N ASP A 66 4.23 -10.10 21.54
CA ASP A 66 2.83 -10.37 21.88
C ASP A 66 1.80 -9.43 21.20
N PHE A 67 2.23 -8.24 20.84
CA PHE A 67 1.40 -7.25 20.20
C PHE A 67 0.89 -7.68 18.80
N SER A 68 1.73 -8.27 17.94
CA SER A 68 1.32 -8.78 16.62
C SER A 68 0.36 -9.97 16.73
N TYR A 69 0.51 -10.78 17.78
CA TYR A 69 -0.38 -11.91 18.05
C TYR A 69 -1.79 -11.52 18.47
N ARG A 70 -1.98 -10.32 19.01
CA ARG A 70 -3.30 -9.80 19.36
C ARG A 70 -4.08 -9.27 18.17
N ARG A 71 -3.39 -8.84 17.10
CA ARG A 71 -3.98 -8.15 15.94
C ARG A 71 -4.18 -9.01 14.71
N GLY A 72 -3.59 -10.18 14.67
CA GLY A 72 -3.60 -11.05 13.50
C GLY A 72 -2.54 -10.68 12.45
N ASN A 73 -2.48 -11.47 11.37
CA ASN A 73 -1.54 -11.26 10.27
C ASN A 73 -2.21 -10.52 9.13
N ASN A 74 -1.78 -9.28 8.89
CA ASN A 74 -2.38 -8.43 7.88
C ASN A 74 -2.05 -8.84 6.42
N ILE A 75 -0.95 -9.56 6.16
CA ILE A 75 -0.64 -10.08 4.83
C ILE A 75 -1.58 -11.24 4.52
N ALA A 76 -1.63 -12.27 5.39
CA ALA A 76 -2.50 -13.42 5.19
C ALA A 76 -4.00 -13.06 5.13
N ALA A 77 -4.39 -11.92 5.67
CA ALA A 77 -5.76 -11.42 5.67
C ALA A 77 -6.17 -10.69 4.38
N TYR A 78 -5.25 -10.42 3.46
CA TYR A 78 -5.57 -9.80 2.18
C TYR A 78 -6.40 -10.76 1.31
N GLN A 79 -7.47 -10.26 0.70
CA GLN A 79 -8.48 -11.08 0.01
C GLN A 79 -8.50 -10.88 -1.52
N GLY A 80 -7.85 -9.81 -2.00
CA GLY A 80 -7.79 -9.49 -3.42
C GLY A 80 -6.91 -10.44 -4.22
N SER A 81 -6.97 -10.35 -5.54
CA SER A 81 -6.09 -11.12 -6.42
C SER A 81 -4.70 -10.50 -6.52
N ILE A 82 -3.67 -11.32 -6.54
CA ILE A 82 -2.28 -10.90 -6.63
C ILE A 82 -1.58 -11.69 -7.73
N ILE A 83 -0.94 -11.00 -8.67
CA ILE A 83 -0.16 -11.61 -9.75
C ILE A 83 1.23 -10.97 -9.76
N ASN A 84 2.25 -11.71 -9.36
CA ASN A 84 3.64 -11.30 -9.49
C ASN A 84 4.19 -11.79 -10.84
N GLY A 85 3.97 -10.98 -11.89
CA GLY A 85 4.33 -11.30 -13.28
C GLY A 85 5.62 -10.65 -13.78
N ALA A 86 6.34 -9.92 -12.92
CA ALA A 86 7.63 -9.32 -13.27
C ALA A 86 8.74 -10.39 -13.34
N ASP A 87 9.62 -10.28 -14.33
CA ASP A 87 10.78 -11.15 -14.54
C ASP A 87 12.12 -10.48 -14.18
N ASN A 88 12.11 -9.17 -13.95
CA ASN A 88 13.27 -8.37 -13.57
C ASN A 88 13.59 -8.40 -12.06
N GLY A 89 12.90 -9.24 -11.29
CA GLY A 89 13.11 -9.36 -9.85
C GLY A 89 12.23 -8.47 -8.97
N TYR A 90 11.35 -7.68 -9.58
CA TYR A 90 10.37 -6.90 -8.83
C TYR A 90 9.30 -7.80 -8.23
N LEU A 91 9.00 -7.58 -6.95
CA LEU A 91 7.96 -8.27 -6.19
C LEU A 91 7.18 -7.24 -5.39
N ALA A 92 5.87 -7.47 -5.22
CA ALA A 92 5.07 -6.68 -4.30
C ALA A 92 3.98 -7.54 -3.65
N PHE A 93 3.82 -7.38 -2.35
CA PHE A 93 2.85 -8.10 -1.55
C PHE A 93 2.03 -7.10 -0.73
N PRO A 94 0.73 -6.94 -1.03
CA PRO A 94 -0.14 -6.05 -0.26
C PRO A 94 -0.47 -6.64 1.11
N GLY A 95 -0.65 -5.75 2.09
CA GLY A 95 -1.27 -6.07 3.36
C GLY A 95 -2.74 -5.68 3.39
N ALA A 96 -3.54 -6.37 4.19
CA ALA A 96 -4.92 -6.02 4.41
C ALA A 96 -5.03 -4.69 5.16
N SER A 97 -5.85 -3.79 4.62
CA SER A 97 -6.20 -2.52 5.25
C SER A 97 -7.59 -2.66 5.86
N THR A 98 -7.67 -3.14 7.09
CA THR A 98 -8.93 -3.29 7.81
C THR A 98 -8.85 -2.66 9.19
N ARG A 99 -9.99 -2.33 9.78
CA ARG A 99 -10.05 -1.74 11.13
C ARG A 99 -9.39 -2.63 12.19
N GLN A 100 -9.42 -3.95 12.02
CA GLN A 100 -8.75 -4.91 12.89
C GLN A 100 -7.24 -4.71 12.92
N TYR A 101 -6.63 -4.35 11.78
CA TYR A 101 -5.17 -4.20 11.63
C TYR A 101 -4.69 -2.76 11.75
N CYS A 102 -5.59 -1.77 11.69
CA CYS A 102 -5.23 -0.35 11.78
C CYS A 102 -5.12 0.19 13.20
N GLY A 103 -5.41 -0.60 14.21
CA GLY A 103 -5.47 -0.13 15.59
C GLY A 103 -6.86 0.36 16.02
N SER A 104 -7.22 0.04 17.23
CA SER A 104 -8.51 0.39 17.81
C SER A 104 -8.65 1.90 17.98
N GLY A 105 -9.70 2.48 17.42
CA GLY A 105 -10.32 3.68 17.96
C GLY A 105 -9.89 5.02 17.38
N ARG A 106 -9.13 5.07 16.28
CA ARG A 106 -8.79 6.36 15.66
C ARG A 106 -9.34 6.47 14.24
N SER A 107 -10.62 6.81 14.16
CA SER A 107 -11.22 7.30 12.90
C SER A 107 -10.48 8.52 12.33
N GLU A 108 -9.73 9.23 13.16
CA GLU A 108 -8.99 10.43 12.80
C GLU A 108 -7.64 10.15 12.11
N THR A 109 -7.02 8.99 12.32
CA THR A 109 -5.71 8.68 11.74
C THR A 109 -5.76 7.81 10.50
N GLY A 110 -6.93 7.28 10.14
CA GLY A 110 -7.11 6.38 8.99
C GLY A 110 -6.43 5.02 9.15
N CYS A 111 -6.63 4.17 8.16
CA CYS A 111 -5.98 2.87 8.05
C CYS A 111 -4.94 2.90 6.93
N PRO A 112 -3.69 2.45 7.18
CA PRO A 112 -2.66 2.45 6.15
C PRO A 112 -2.97 1.40 5.08
N VAL A 113 -2.87 1.81 3.83
CA VAL A 113 -2.75 0.92 2.68
C VAL A 113 -1.27 0.74 2.39
N PHE A 114 -0.78 -0.47 2.50
CA PHE A 114 0.65 -0.68 2.42
C PHE A 114 1.03 -1.90 1.60
N PHE A 115 2.27 -1.88 1.13
CA PHE A 115 2.91 -2.97 0.41
C PHE A 115 4.27 -3.27 0.99
N PHE A 116 4.63 -4.54 1.00
CA PHE A 116 6.01 -4.98 1.03
C PHE A 116 6.46 -5.16 -0.41
N PHE A 117 7.52 -4.49 -0.81
CA PHE A 117 8.04 -4.60 -2.16
C PHE A 117 9.55 -4.82 -2.17
N SER A 118 10.03 -5.48 -3.20
CA SER A 118 11.43 -5.79 -3.44
C SER A 118 11.77 -5.42 -4.88
N ALA A 119 12.97 -4.86 -5.07
CA ALA A 119 13.57 -4.61 -6.37
C ALA A 119 14.80 -5.49 -6.63
N ASP A 120 15.07 -6.48 -5.76
CA ASP A 120 16.29 -7.28 -5.74
C ASP A 120 16.01 -8.79 -5.60
N HIS A 121 14.95 -9.26 -6.27
CA HIS A 121 14.52 -10.67 -6.25
C HIS A 121 14.07 -11.18 -4.87
N GLY A 122 13.73 -10.29 -3.94
CA GLY A 122 13.30 -10.68 -2.61
C GLY A 122 14.42 -10.82 -1.58
N ASN A 123 15.66 -10.40 -1.89
CA ASN A 123 16.72 -10.34 -0.88
C ASN A 123 16.39 -9.33 0.22
N THR A 124 15.81 -8.20 -0.17
CA THR A 124 15.32 -7.18 0.77
C THR A 124 13.90 -6.78 0.44
N PHE A 125 13.10 -6.49 1.47
CA PHE A 125 11.77 -5.92 1.33
C PHE A 125 11.71 -4.57 2.03
N ILE A 126 11.13 -3.60 1.35
CA ILE A 126 10.84 -2.28 1.90
C ILE A 126 9.34 -2.21 2.13
N TYR A 127 8.96 -1.73 3.29
CA TYR A 127 7.59 -1.41 3.63
C TYR A 127 7.24 0.02 3.20
N LYS A 128 6.13 0.18 2.49
CA LYS A 128 5.65 1.49 2.03
C LYS A 128 4.15 1.63 2.31
N ILE A 129 3.80 2.68 3.03
CA ILE A 129 2.43 3.18 3.09
C ILE A 129 2.19 4.00 1.83
N VAL A 130 1.24 3.59 1.02
CA VAL A 130 0.91 4.21 -0.27
C VAL A 130 -0.33 5.09 -0.20
N ALA A 131 -1.19 4.87 0.80
CA ALA A 131 -2.36 5.69 1.09
C ALA A 131 -2.80 5.52 2.54
N MET A 132 -3.63 6.45 3.00
CA MET A 132 -4.37 6.36 4.27
C MET A 132 -5.87 6.40 3.93
N GLU A 133 -6.63 5.41 4.38
CA GLU A 133 -8.07 5.33 4.13
C GLU A 133 -8.84 5.55 5.44
N TYR A 134 -9.79 6.46 5.41
CA TYR A 134 -10.51 6.90 6.60
C TYR A 134 -11.93 6.32 6.71
N SER A 135 -12.55 5.97 5.59
CA SER A 135 -13.96 5.58 5.53
C SER A 135 -14.19 4.08 5.39
N THR A 136 -13.59 3.46 4.40
CA THR A 136 -13.81 2.06 4.02
C THR A 136 -12.49 1.33 3.72
N PRO A 137 -11.63 1.12 4.73
CA PRO A 137 -10.31 0.53 4.53
C PRO A 137 -10.35 -0.88 3.93
N GLU A 138 -11.43 -1.62 4.18
CA GLU A 138 -11.64 -2.98 3.68
C GLU A 138 -11.60 -3.07 2.14
N ARG A 139 -12.00 -1.98 1.43
CA ARG A 139 -11.94 -1.91 -0.04
C ARG A 139 -10.55 -2.20 -0.58
N PHE A 140 -9.51 -1.68 0.08
CA PHE A 140 -8.13 -1.87 -0.33
C PHE A 140 -7.61 -3.29 -0.11
N SER A 141 -8.27 -4.07 0.76
CA SER A 141 -7.94 -5.48 0.99
C SER A 141 -8.48 -6.42 -0.09
N GLN A 142 -9.22 -5.90 -1.07
CA GLN A 142 -9.90 -6.66 -2.12
C GLN A 142 -9.47 -6.24 -3.53
N LEU A 143 -8.48 -5.37 -3.67
CA LEU A 143 -8.01 -4.94 -4.98
C LEU A 143 -7.30 -6.07 -5.73
N LYS A 144 -7.40 -6.03 -7.06
CA LYS A 144 -6.51 -6.80 -7.91
C LYS A 144 -5.16 -6.08 -8.01
N VAL A 145 -4.10 -6.79 -7.71
CA VAL A 145 -2.73 -6.32 -7.77
C VAL A 145 -1.96 -7.09 -8.84
N VAL A 146 -1.34 -6.37 -9.78
CA VAL A 146 -0.45 -6.98 -10.78
C VAL A 146 0.91 -6.31 -10.71
N VAL A 147 1.95 -7.09 -10.51
CA VAL A 147 3.34 -6.65 -10.53
C VAL A 147 3.91 -6.94 -11.92
N ALA A 148 4.33 -5.90 -12.61
CA ALA A 148 4.96 -5.95 -13.92
C ALA A 148 6.37 -5.32 -13.86
N ASN A 149 7.14 -5.44 -14.93
CA ASN A 149 8.53 -4.94 -14.99
C ASN A 149 8.65 -3.42 -14.82
N ASP A 150 7.56 -2.70 -14.98
CA ASP A 150 7.51 -1.23 -14.92
C ASP A 150 6.69 -0.69 -13.73
N GLY A 151 6.17 -1.57 -12.86
CA GLY A 151 5.46 -1.14 -11.67
C GLY A 151 4.43 -2.11 -11.12
N VAL A 152 3.70 -1.63 -10.13
CA VAL A 152 2.59 -2.32 -9.46
C VAL A 152 1.29 -1.65 -9.88
N TYR A 153 0.37 -2.43 -10.42
CA TYR A 153 -0.94 -1.97 -10.88
C TYR A 153 -2.03 -2.44 -9.93
N LEU A 154 -2.96 -1.55 -9.64
CA LEU A 154 -4.02 -1.72 -8.67
C LEU A 154 -5.36 -1.36 -9.31
N ARG A 155 -6.38 -2.18 -9.11
CA ARG A 155 -7.76 -1.84 -9.49
C ARG A 155 -8.77 -2.61 -8.64
N ASP A 156 -10.00 -2.14 -8.64
CA ASP A 156 -11.16 -2.87 -8.15
C ASP A 156 -11.41 -4.09 -9.07
N GLU A 157 -11.58 -5.29 -8.50
CA GLU A 157 -11.84 -6.52 -9.28
C GLU A 157 -13.15 -6.48 -10.06
N SER A 158 -14.11 -5.65 -9.64
CA SER A 158 -15.38 -5.45 -10.36
C SER A 158 -15.21 -4.71 -11.70
N LYS A 159 -14.05 -4.09 -11.93
CA LYS A 159 -13.76 -3.37 -13.18
C LYS A 159 -13.22 -4.32 -14.25
N THR A 160 -13.64 -4.09 -15.49
CA THR A 160 -13.15 -4.88 -16.63
C THR A 160 -11.69 -4.66 -16.90
N GLU A 161 -10.99 -5.65 -17.48
CA GLU A 161 -9.55 -5.56 -17.79
C GLU A 161 -9.21 -4.46 -18.79
N ASP A 162 -10.16 -4.11 -19.66
CA ASP A 162 -10.02 -3.09 -20.68
C ASP A 162 -10.44 -1.68 -20.21
N SER A 163 -10.79 -1.52 -18.93
CA SER A 163 -11.15 -0.21 -18.41
C SER A 163 -9.95 0.72 -18.44
N TYR A 164 -10.01 1.66 -19.37
CA TYR A 164 -9.09 2.76 -19.50
C TYR A 164 -9.53 3.86 -18.55
N SER A 165 -8.63 4.36 -17.72
CA SER A 165 -9.02 5.39 -16.77
C SER A 165 -7.91 6.39 -16.51
N ARG A 166 -8.32 7.63 -16.25
CA ARG A 166 -7.43 8.63 -15.69
C ARG A 166 -6.96 8.15 -14.32
N PRO A 167 -5.71 8.33 -13.97
CA PRO A 167 -5.29 8.10 -12.59
C PRO A 167 -5.90 9.18 -11.70
N THR A 168 -6.58 8.74 -10.67
CA THR A 168 -7.32 9.60 -9.73
C THR A 168 -6.74 9.54 -8.33
N GLY A 169 -5.53 9.01 -8.21
CA GLY A 169 -4.92 8.69 -6.92
C GLY A 169 -5.49 7.43 -6.28
N LEU A 170 -4.81 6.95 -5.26
CA LEU A 170 -5.19 5.69 -4.59
C LEU A 170 -6.51 5.77 -3.81
N ASN A 171 -7.00 6.96 -3.52
CA ASN A 171 -8.26 7.15 -2.80
C ASN A 171 -9.49 6.94 -3.69
N ASP A 172 -9.33 7.00 -5.02
CA ASP A 172 -10.39 6.70 -5.97
C ASP A 172 -10.15 5.35 -6.64
N LEU A 173 -10.88 4.34 -6.20
CA LEU A 173 -10.83 2.99 -6.75
C LEU A 173 -11.67 2.81 -8.01
N SER A 174 -12.28 3.88 -8.55
CA SER A 174 -13.02 3.83 -9.81
C SER A 174 -12.09 3.65 -11.02
N SER A 175 -10.80 3.88 -10.83
CA SER A 175 -9.77 3.89 -11.86
C SER A 175 -8.65 2.87 -11.60
N VAL A 176 -7.88 2.57 -12.64
CA VAL A 176 -6.62 1.83 -12.52
C VAL A 176 -5.57 2.76 -11.94
N ASN A 177 -4.90 2.32 -10.89
CA ASN A 177 -3.77 3.01 -10.28
C ASN A 177 -2.46 2.27 -10.59
N LYS A 178 -1.39 3.02 -10.75
CA LYS A 178 -0.04 2.49 -10.97
C LYS A 178 0.94 3.10 -9.99
N LEU A 179 1.72 2.24 -9.36
CA LEU A 179 2.91 2.59 -8.58
C LEU A 179 4.13 2.14 -9.37
N ARG A 180 5.04 3.05 -9.71
CA ARG A 180 6.31 2.69 -10.37
C ARG A 180 7.41 2.45 -9.35
N PHE A 181 8.34 1.58 -9.69
CA PHE A 181 9.58 1.42 -8.94
C PHE A 181 10.54 2.56 -9.30
N SER A 182 11.09 3.23 -8.30
CA SER A 182 12.09 4.29 -8.49
C SER A 182 12.99 4.37 -7.27
N ASP A 183 14.30 4.23 -7.47
CA ASP A 183 15.34 4.41 -6.45
C ASP A 183 15.04 3.71 -5.12
N GLY A 184 14.61 2.44 -5.20
CA GLY A 184 14.25 1.64 -4.03
C GLY A 184 12.91 2.04 -3.39
N ASN A 185 12.04 2.74 -4.12
CA ASN A 185 10.74 3.20 -3.64
C ASN A 185 9.61 2.84 -4.60
N LEU A 186 8.36 2.86 -4.09
CA LEU A 186 7.15 2.86 -4.92
C LEU A 186 6.58 4.28 -4.96
N ILE A 187 6.43 4.83 -6.15
CA ILE A 187 5.92 6.18 -6.38
C ILE A 187 4.64 6.08 -7.21
N SER A 188 3.61 6.81 -6.80
CA SER A 188 2.36 6.89 -7.57
C SER A 188 2.58 7.63 -8.89
N VAL A 189 2.18 7.02 -9.98
CA VAL A 189 2.20 7.68 -11.31
C VAL A 189 1.25 8.89 -11.32
N TYR A 190 0.21 8.87 -10.52
CA TYR A 190 -0.66 10.02 -10.34
C TYR A 190 0.09 11.24 -9.78
N ASP A 191 0.97 11.05 -8.80
CA ASP A 191 1.77 12.15 -8.23
C ASP A 191 2.76 12.72 -9.26
N ASP A 192 3.37 11.86 -10.09
CA ASP A 192 4.23 12.29 -11.20
C ASP A 192 3.44 13.15 -12.22
N TRP A 193 2.21 12.74 -12.54
CA TRP A 193 1.36 13.46 -13.47
C TRP A 193 0.86 14.78 -12.90
N GLN A 194 0.47 14.82 -11.62
CA GLN A 194 0.11 16.08 -10.95
C GLN A 194 1.28 17.07 -11.00
N LYS A 195 2.49 16.63 -10.68
CA LYS A 195 3.68 17.46 -10.77
C LYS A 195 3.90 18.02 -12.19
N LYS A 196 3.73 17.16 -13.20
CA LYS A 196 3.84 17.59 -14.60
C LYS A 196 2.76 18.61 -14.98
N ILE A 197 1.52 18.41 -14.52
CA ILE A 197 0.42 19.36 -14.73
C ILE A 197 0.76 20.71 -14.11
N ASP A 198 1.23 20.71 -12.85
CA ASP A 198 1.60 21.94 -12.14
C ASP A 198 2.71 22.71 -12.89
N GLU A 199 3.72 21.99 -13.40
CA GLU A 199 4.80 22.59 -14.21
C GLU A 199 4.26 23.20 -15.50
N LEU A 200 3.41 22.49 -16.25
CA LEU A 200 2.82 22.97 -17.50
C LEU A 200 1.86 24.15 -17.30
N VAL A 201 1.05 24.12 -16.23
CA VAL A 201 0.19 25.25 -15.86
C VAL A 201 1.05 26.48 -15.56
N LYS A 202 2.12 26.33 -14.80
CA LYS A 202 3.07 27.40 -14.49
C LYS A 202 3.66 28.02 -15.77
N GLU A 203 4.16 27.20 -16.67
CA GLU A 203 4.71 27.65 -17.96
C GLU A 203 3.68 28.43 -18.77
N GLU A 204 2.43 27.97 -18.83
CA GLU A 204 1.35 28.63 -19.55
C GLU A 204 0.98 29.99 -18.92
N LEU A 205 0.95 30.07 -17.58
CA LEU A 205 0.72 31.36 -16.88
C LEU A 205 1.82 32.38 -17.17
N ILE A 206 3.09 31.94 -17.16
CA ILE A 206 4.22 32.80 -17.52
C ILE A 206 4.09 33.28 -18.98
N ARG A 207 3.75 32.38 -19.91
CA ARG A 207 3.53 32.70 -21.32
C ARG A 207 2.44 33.74 -21.52
N LYS A 208 1.35 33.66 -20.75
CA LYS A 208 0.24 34.60 -20.77
C LYS A 208 0.51 35.89 -19.96
N LYS A 209 1.71 36.03 -19.39
CA LYS A 209 2.07 37.15 -18.51
C LYS A 209 1.14 37.32 -17.30
N MET A 210 0.54 36.24 -16.85
CA MET A 210 -0.24 36.23 -15.62
C MET A 210 0.72 36.17 -14.43
N PRO A 211 0.44 36.89 -13.33
CA PRO A 211 1.29 36.89 -12.17
C PRO A 211 1.33 35.46 -11.58
N TYR A 212 2.51 34.93 -11.40
CA TYR A 212 2.72 33.62 -10.76
C TYR A 212 3.54 33.81 -9.49
N ALA A 213 2.97 33.41 -8.35
CA ALA A 213 3.70 33.37 -7.09
C ALA A 213 4.27 31.96 -6.87
N ASN A 214 5.58 31.85 -6.61
CA ASN A 214 6.27 30.58 -6.35
C ASN A 214 5.86 29.89 -5.03
N GLU A 215 4.91 30.46 -4.29
CA GLU A 215 4.56 30.04 -2.93
C GLU A 215 3.46 28.96 -2.88
N TYR A 216 2.98 28.51 -4.04
CA TYR A 216 1.97 27.45 -4.06
C TYR A 216 2.64 26.10 -3.89
N GLY A 217 2.15 25.34 -2.91
CA GLY A 217 2.54 23.97 -2.67
C GLY A 217 2.36 23.06 -3.91
N PRO A 218 2.56 21.75 -3.79
CA PRO A 218 2.69 20.81 -4.92
C PRO A 218 1.43 20.61 -5.78
N ARG A 219 0.38 21.44 -5.57
CA ARG A 219 -0.85 21.42 -6.38
C ARG A 219 -1.31 22.85 -6.63
N PHE A 220 -1.46 23.21 -7.91
CA PHE A 220 -2.04 24.48 -8.30
C PHE A 220 -3.53 24.51 -7.95
N HIS A 221 -3.91 25.43 -7.06
CA HIS A 221 -5.30 25.69 -6.71
C HIS A 221 -5.72 27.04 -7.21
N ILE A 222 -6.61 27.07 -8.21
CA ILE A 222 -7.10 28.31 -8.86
C ILE A 222 -7.56 29.33 -7.84
N PHE A 223 -8.35 28.91 -6.84
CA PHE A 223 -8.88 29.84 -5.83
C PHE A 223 -7.81 30.43 -4.92
N ASP A 224 -6.78 29.67 -4.57
CA ASP A 224 -5.68 30.18 -3.76
C ASP A 224 -4.84 31.15 -4.57
N TYR A 225 -4.57 30.82 -5.83
CA TYR A 225 -3.92 31.75 -6.77
C TYR A 225 -4.67 33.09 -6.89
N LEU A 226 -5.99 33.08 -7.09
CA LEU A 226 -6.79 34.31 -7.26
C LEU A 226 -6.82 35.18 -5.99
N ARG A 227 -6.61 34.61 -4.81
CA ARG A 227 -6.52 35.35 -3.54
C ARG A 227 -5.21 36.14 -3.39
N THR A 228 -4.16 35.76 -4.07
CA THR A 228 -2.84 36.41 -3.96
C THR A 228 -2.63 37.55 -4.96
N LEU A 229 -3.57 37.74 -5.89
CA LEU A 229 -3.47 38.80 -6.88
C LEU A 229 -3.49 40.17 -6.22
N THR A 230 -2.51 41.00 -6.53
CA THR A 230 -2.40 42.39 -6.11
C THR A 230 -2.32 43.33 -7.33
N PRO A 231 -3.15 44.35 -7.44
CA PRO A 231 -4.25 44.71 -6.53
C PRO A 231 -5.40 43.69 -6.53
N PRO A 232 -6.21 43.64 -5.44
CA PRO A 232 -7.36 42.74 -5.37
C PRO A 232 -8.32 42.99 -6.54
N LYS A 233 -8.72 41.90 -7.20
CA LYS A 233 -9.67 41.94 -8.31
C LYS A 233 -11.10 41.97 -7.82
N THR A 234 -11.99 42.57 -8.61
CA THR A 234 -13.44 42.52 -8.38
C THR A 234 -13.95 41.10 -8.44
N HIS A 235 -15.16 40.84 -7.96
CA HIS A 235 -15.77 39.51 -8.02
C HIS A 235 -15.94 39.02 -9.48
N GLU A 236 -16.34 39.91 -10.37
CA GLU A 236 -16.52 39.63 -11.79
C GLU A 236 -15.19 39.30 -12.47
N GLU A 237 -14.15 40.11 -12.26
CA GLU A 237 -12.79 39.84 -12.77
C GLU A 237 -12.24 38.49 -12.28
N ARG A 238 -12.45 38.16 -11.00
CA ARG A 238 -12.02 36.87 -10.45
C ARG A 238 -12.75 35.70 -11.10
N ASN A 239 -14.04 35.82 -11.37
CA ASN A 239 -14.81 34.78 -12.04
C ASN A 239 -14.35 34.55 -13.49
N LEU A 240 -14.08 35.64 -14.22
CA LEU A 240 -13.53 35.52 -15.58
C LEU A 240 -12.16 34.85 -15.58
N MET A 241 -11.28 35.27 -14.69
CA MET A 241 -9.96 34.64 -14.54
C MET A 241 -10.06 33.17 -14.10
N ALA A 242 -10.98 32.84 -13.18
CA ALA A 242 -11.19 31.47 -12.76
C ALA A 242 -11.61 30.55 -13.92
N ASN A 243 -12.49 31.04 -14.79
CA ASN A 243 -12.93 30.32 -15.97
C ASN A 243 -11.75 30.07 -16.94
N GLU A 244 -10.98 31.12 -17.24
CA GLU A 244 -9.80 30.99 -18.12
C GLU A 244 -8.77 30.00 -17.54
N LEU A 245 -8.48 30.09 -16.25
CA LEU A 245 -7.56 29.17 -15.58
C LEU A 245 -8.07 27.74 -15.57
N SER A 246 -9.38 27.55 -15.38
CA SER A 246 -10.02 26.24 -15.43
C SER A 246 -9.89 25.62 -16.83
N GLU A 247 -10.10 26.39 -17.89
CA GLU A 247 -9.93 25.93 -19.28
C GLU A 247 -8.47 25.54 -19.56
N ILE A 248 -7.52 26.34 -19.09
CA ILE A 248 -6.08 26.01 -19.19
C ILE A 248 -5.78 24.69 -18.50
N GLN A 249 -6.21 24.55 -17.25
CA GLN A 249 -5.96 23.36 -16.46
C GLN A 249 -6.60 22.13 -17.09
N ILE A 250 -7.86 22.19 -17.48
CA ILE A 250 -8.57 21.07 -18.13
C ILE A 250 -7.84 20.63 -19.41
N ARG A 251 -7.43 21.57 -20.26
CA ARG A 251 -6.69 21.26 -21.48
C ARG A 251 -5.36 20.59 -21.21
N ILE A 252 -4.62 21.05 -20.19
CA ILE A 252 -3.34 20.46 -19.79
C ILE A 252 -3.56 19.06 -19.19
N GLU A 253 -4.57 18.90 -18.33
CA GLU A 253 -4.94 17.60 -17.77
C GLU A 253 -5.32 16.61 -18.87
N ASP A 254 -6.13 17.03 -19.86
CA ASP A 254 -6.51 16.18 -21.00
C ASP A 254 -5.30 15.73 -21.80
N GLU A 255 -4.31 16.60 -22.02
CA GLU A 255 -3.08 16.26 -22.72
C GLU A 255 -2.20 15.31 -21.91
N VAL A 256 -2.06 15.53 -20.61
CA VAL A 256 -1.23 14.69 -19.74
C VAL A 256 -1.85 13.31 -19.54
N TYR A 257 -3.18 13.24 -19.43
CA TYR A 257 -3.90 12.00 -19.18
C TYR A 257 -4.35 11.24 -20.43
N LYS A 258 -4.11 11.77 -21.63
CA LYS A 258 -4.63 11.21 -22.89
C LYS A 258 -4.34 9.73 -23.09
N ASP A 259 -3.18 9.26 -22.63
CA ASP A 259 -2.78 7.87 -22.78
C ASP A 259 -3.31 6.96 -21.64
N GLY A 260 -3.70 7.55 -20.49
CA GLY A 260 -4.21 6.85 -19.32
C GLY A 260 -3.27 5.76 -18.77
N ILE A 261 -3.78 4.95 -17.86
CA ILE A 261 -3.10 3.74 -17.39
C ILE A 261 -3.88 2.54 -17.88
N LYS A 262 -3.23 1.71 -18.73
CA LYS A 262 -3.78 0.42 -19.13
C LYS A 262 -3.42 -0.63 -18.08
N PHE A 263 -4.40 -1.39 -17.65
CA PHE A 263 -4.14 -2.51 -16.74
C PHE A 263 -3.37 -3.60 -17.51
N PRO A 264 -2.20 -4.05 -17.03
CA PRO A 264 -1.35 -4.95 -17.78
C PRO A 264 -1.97 -6.35 -17.88
N LYS A 265 -1.69 -7.02 -19.00
CA LYS A 265 -1.89 -8.47 -19.12
C LYS A 265 -0.53 -9.10 -18.81
N PRO A 266 -0.33 -9.72 -17.63
CA PRO A 266 0.96 -10.30 -17.29
C PRO A 266 1.27 -11.45 -18.27
N SER A 267 2.52 -11.51 -18.73
CA SER A 267 3.02 -12.59 -19.61
C SER A 267 3.10 -13.92 -18.88
N THR A 268 3.29 -13.88 -17.59
CA THR A 268 3.28 -15.03 -16.67
C THR A 268 2.28 -14.76 -15.56
N SER A 269 1.48 -15.76 -15.21
CA SER A 269 0.61 -15.70 -14.04
C SER A 269 1.28 -16.41 -12.87
N SER A 270 1.05 -15.94 -11.66
CA SER A 270 1.36 -16.72 -10.45
C SER A 270 0.56 -18.02 -10.45
N ILE A 271 1.11 -19.09 -9.84
CA ILE A 271 0.37 -20.33 -9.63
C ILE A 271 -0.86 -20.07 -8.78
N ASP A 272 -0.67 -19.36 -7.66
CA ASP A 272 -1.77 -18.90 -6.82
C ASP A 272 -2.11 -17.45 -7.20
N VAL A 273 -3.38 -17.11 -7.23
CA VAL A 273 -3.85 -15.74 -7.49
C VAL A 273 -4.40 -15.05 -6.23
N LYS A 274 -4.45 -15.76 -5.11
CA LYS A 274 -4.89 -15.24 -3.79
C LYS A 274 -4.09 -15.89 -2.69
N TYR A 275 -3.97 -15.22 -1.56
CA TYR A 275 -3.45 -15.87 -0.36
C TYR A 275 -4.42 -16.95 0.11
N GLN A 276 -3.85 -18.08 0.50
CA GLN A 276 -4.60 -19.26 0.94
C GLN A 276 -4.02 -19.74 2.27
N CYS A 277 -4.84 -19.80 3.29
CA CYS A 277 -4.48 -20.34 4.58
C CYS A 277 -5.46 -21.42 5.00
N ASN A 278 -4.96 -22.59 5.36
CA ASN A 278 -5.81 -23.66 5.86
C ASN A 278 -6.25 -23.38 7.31
N LYS A 279 -7.48 -22.94 7.47
CA LYS A 279 -8.06 -22.56 8.77
C LYS A 279 -8.19 -23.72 9.77
N ASN A 280 -8.08 -24.97 9.31
CA ASN A 280 -8.10 -26.13 10.18
C ASN A 280 -6.77 -26.37 10.90
N ILE A 281 -5.68 -25.76 10.43
CA ILE A 281 -4.37 -25.85 11.06
C ILE A 281 -4.25 -24.71 12.06
N LYS A 282 -4.12 -25.06 13.33
CA LYS A 282 -3.96 -24.13 14.45
C LYS A 282 -2.85 -24.60 15.36
N ALA A 283 -2.21 -23.68 16.06
CA ALA A 283 -1.29 -24.03 17.13
C ALA A 283 -2.05 -24.75 18.26
N LYS A 284 -1.46 -25.80 18.79
CA LYS A 284 -1.94 -26.50 20.00
C LYS A 284 -1.36 -25.86 21.25
N THR A 285 -0.14 -25.34 21.14
CA THR A 285 0.58 -24.72 22.24
C THR A 285 1.16 -23.36 21.80
N ILE A 286 1.16 -22.42 22.75
CA ILE A 286 1.76 -21.10 22.61
C ILE A 286 2.77 -20.95 23.71
N THR A 287 4.02 -20.66 23.38
CA THR A 287 5.09 -20.41 24.34
C THR A 287 5.39 -18.92 24.38
N TYR A 288 5.23 -18.32 25.54
CA TYR A 288 5.62 -16.95 25.82
C TYR A 288 6.98 -16.98 26.54
N THR A 289 7.96 -16.29 26.00
CA THR A 289 9.29 -16.12 26.62
C THR A 289 9.45 -14.67 27.04
N ASN A 290 9.61 -14.42 28.33
CA ASN A 290 9.94 -13.11 28.85
C ASN A 290 11.39 -12.78 28.50
N GLU A 291 11.64 -11.70 27.75
CA GLU A 291 12.98 -11.37 27.28
C GLU A 291 13.91 -10.85 28.38
N SER A 292 13.38 -10.26 29.44
CA SER A 292 14.18 -9.70 30.52
C SER A 292 14.82 -10.78 31.42
N ASN A 293 14.16 -11.94 31.56
CA ASN A 293 14.59 -13.01 32.49
C ASN A 293 14.61 -14.41 31.88
N GLY A 294 14.24 -14.56 30.60
CA GLY A 294 14.19 -15.84 29.88
C GLY A 294 13.13 -16.81 30.38
N LYS A 295 12.23 -16.38 31.30
CA LYS A 295 11.18 -17.26 31.84
C LYS A 295 10.18 -17.63 30.74
N LYS A 296 9.92 -18.93 30.60
CA LYS A 296 8.98 -19.48 29.61
C LYS A 296 7.65 -19.83 30.30
N GLU A 297 6.56 -19.49 29.65
CA GLU A 297 5.20 -19.87 29.98
C GLU A 297 4.59 -20.57 28.77
N VAL A 298 4.09 -21.79 28.93
CA VAL A 298 3.45 -22.57 27.86
C VAL A 298 1.95 -22.62 28.15
N VAL A 299 1.17 -22.15 27.19
CA VAL A 299 -0.30 -22.14 27.28
C VAL A 299 -0.86 -23.08 26.21
N LYS A 300 -1.81 -23.93 26.58
CA LYS A 300 -2.58 -24.73 25.60
C LYS A 300 -3.59 -23.83 24.90
N ASN A 301 -3.66 -23.92 23.58
CA ASN A 301 -4.65 -23.22 22.79
C ASN A 301 -5.93 -24.07 22.74
N GLU A 302 -6.89 -23.79 23.58
CA GLU A 302 -8.15 -24.52 23.71
C GLU A 302 -9.27 -24.04 22.76
N GLN A 303 -8.93 -23.32 21.66
CA GLN A 303 -9.89 -22.79 20.68
C GLN A 303 -10.14 -23.71 19.49
#